data_d7d5b5d15c3555ddd9ffbf6d1b49d280
#
_entry.id   d7d5b5d15c3555ddd9ffbf6d1b49d280
#
_cell.length_a   1.000
_cell.length_b   1.000
_cell.length_c   1.000
_cell.angle_alpha   90.00
_cell.angle_beta   90.00
_cell.angle_gamma   90.00
#
_symmetry.space_group_name_H-M   'P 1'
#
loop_
_entity.id
_entity.type
_entity.pdbx_description
1 polymer ?
#
loop_
_entity_poly.entity_id
_entity_poly.type
_entity_poly.pdbx_seq_one_letter_code
_entity_poly.pdbx_strand_id
1 'polypeptide(L)'
;MIIVQVGCNNGKDHVLDFCLKNKESIEEIHLIEPNPEALQDCKQTYSDFKQAKFYNLAIVQNDSESINLHIPQAKSLNGHASTITNHLIAHGHTSFTTINILSLTLSGFFDSNKIAKCDRLYIDAEGLDCDIILGVDICKYKIGRIEFEVLHTDGVFTKGEKYFSCVEKLTALGYRLTDASQYNEAYKIC
;
A
#
# COMPACT_ATOMS: atom_id res chain seq x y z
N MET A 1 2.51 -13.34 13.17
CA MET A 1 2.57 -11.94 12.61
C MET A 1 1.38 -11.68 11.72
N ILE A 2 0.83 -10.47 11.78
CA ILE A 2 -0.18 -9.97 10.85
C ILE A 2 0.48 -8.98 9.90
N ILE A 3 0.35 -9.24 8.60
CA ILE A 3 0.95 -8.44 7.51
C ILE A 3 -0.19 -7.83 6.70
N VAL A 4 -0.07 -6.55 6.38
CA VAL A 4 -0.99 -5.84 5.47
C VAL A 4 -0.16 -5.18 4.38
N GLN A 5 -0.52 -5.44 3.12
CA GLN A 5 0.09 -4.80 1.96
C GLN A 5 -0.98 -4.06 1.16
N VAL A 6 -0.78 -2.78 0.99
CA VAL A 6 -1.58 -1.87 0.15
C VAL A 6 -0.83 -1.67 -1.16
N GLY A 7 -1.48 -1.98 -2.29
CA GLY A 7 -0.84 -1.98 -3.60
C GLY A 7 0.02 -3.23 -3.81
N CYS A 8 -0.58 -4.42 -3.67
CA CYS A 8 0.19 -5.66 -3.80
C CYS A 8 0.44 -6.08 -5.26
N ASN A 9 -0.14 -5.40 -6.23
CA ASN A 9 -0.01 -5.70 -7.64
C ASN A 9 -0.18 -7.22 -7.91
N ASN A 10 0.72 -7.85 -8.66
CA ASN A 10 0.73 -9.30 -8.91
C ASN A 10 1.39 -10.13 -7.79
N GLY A 11 1.81 -9.50 -6.70
CA GLY A 11 2.41 -10.11 -5.53
C GLY A 11 3.84 -10.62 -5.71
N LYS A 12 4.53 -10.29 -6.81
CA LYS A 12 5.91 -10.73 -7.08
C LYS A 12 6.91 -9.64 -6.71
N ASP A 13 7.08 -9.44 -5.43
CA ASP A 13 7.91 -8.38 -4.87
C ASP A 13 8.69 -8.86 -3.63
N HIS A 14 9.40 -7.94 -2.97
CA HIS A 14 10.17 -8.22 -1.75
C HIS A 14 9.29 -8.62 -0.55
N VAL A 15 7.99 -8.27 -0.55
CA VAL A 15 7.05 -8.70 0.50
C VAL A 15 6.80 -10.20 0.40
N LEU A 16 6.67 -10.75 -0.82
CA LEU A 16 6.60 -12.19 -1.03
C LEU A 16 7.86 -12.89 -0.50
N ASP A 17 9.05 -12.35 -0.82
CA ASP A 17 10.32 -12.90 -0.35
C ASP A 17 10.39 -12.91 1.18
N PHE A 18 9.90 -11.84 1.83
CA PHE A 18 9.76 -11.78 3.28
C PHE A 18 8.80 -12.85 3.79
N CYS A 19 7.63 -13.00 3.17
CA CYS A 19 6.61 -13.99 3.56
C CYS A 19 7.14 -15.42 3.42
N LEU A 20 7.84 -15.74 2.35
CA LEU A 20 8.44 -17.07 2.14
C LEU A 20 9.46 -17.41 3.23
N LYS A 21 10.32 -16.46 3.62
CA LYS A 21 11.34 -16.64 4.67
C LYS A 21 10.75 -16.78 6.08
N ASN A 22 9.55 -16.25 6.31
CA ASN A 22 8.94 -16.18 7.65
C ASN A 22 7.62 -16.95 7.76
N LYS A 23 7.31 -17.84 6.83
CA LYS A 23 6.00 -18.49 6.62
C LYS A 23 5.38 -19.03 7.90
N GLU A 24 6.17 -19.71 8.73
CA GLU A 24 5.72 -20.36 9.97
C GLU A 24 5.29 -19.35 11.07
N SER A 25 5.77 -18.10 11.01
CA SER A 25 5.46 -17.07 12.00
C SER A 25 4.31 -16.14 11.57
N ILE A 26 3.80 -16.31 10.35
CA ILE A 26 2.72 -15.48 9.80
C ILE A 26 1.37 -16.11 10.14
N GLU A 27 0.51 -15.33 10.76
CA GLU A 27 -0.87 -15.70 11.12
C GLU A 27 -1.85 -15.27 10.02
N GLU A 28 -1.68 -14.05 9.51
CA GLU A 28 -2.54 -13.49 8.46
C GLU A 28 -1.71 -12.61 7.52
N ILE A 29 -2.08 -12.66 6.22
CA ILE A 29 -1.58 -11.75 5.18
C ILE A 29 -2.81 -11.13 4.51
N HIS A 30 -2.91 -9.80 4.55
CA HIS A 30 -3.96 -9.05 3.89
C HIS A 30 -3.36 -8.34 2.68
N LEU A 31 -3.77 -8.74 1.48
CA LEU A 31 -3.27 -8.26 0.19
C LEU A 31 -4.37 -7.42 -0.48
N ILE A 32 -4.11 -6.13 -0.64
CA ILE A 32 -5.06 -5.15 -1.14
C ILE A 32 -4.56 -4.63 -2.48
N GLU A 33 -5.37 -4.79 -3.53
CA GLU A 33 -5.03 -4.34 -4.89
C GLU A 33 -6.30 -3.88 -5.60
N PRO A 34 -6.37 -2.62 -6.02
CA PRO A 34 -7.53 -2.10 -6.73
C PRO A 34 -7.66 -2.62 -8.16
N ASN A 35 -6.55 -2.96 -8.85
CA ASN A 35 -6.61 -3.55 -10.19
C ASN A 35 -7.02 -5.04 -10.13
N PRO A 36 -8.21 -5.41 -10.64
CA PRO A 36 -8.72 -6.78 -10.50
C PRO A 36 -7.88 -7.82 -11.26
N GLU A 37 -7.24 -7.45 -12.38
CA GLU A 37 -6.36 -8.36 -13.12
C GLU A 37 -5.08 -8.65 -12.32
N ALA A 38 -4.44 -7.60 -11.80
CA ALA A 38 -3.24 -7.74 -10.97
C ALA A 38 -3.54 -8.54 -9.68
N LEU A 39 -4.69 -8.28 -9.03
CA LEU A 39 -5.11 -9.05 -7.86
C LEU A 39 -5.32 -10.54 -8.19
N GLN A 40 -5.82 -10.87 -9.38
CA GLN A 40 -6.00 -12.27 -9.78
C GLN A 40 -4.63 -12.98 -9.93
N ASP A 41 -3.63 -12.29 -10.47
CA ASP A 41 -2.26 -12.81 -10.55
C ASP A 41 -1.64 -12.94 -9.14
N CYS A 42 -1.90 -11.98 -8.25
CA CYS A 42 -1.47 -12.04 -6.86
C CYS A 42 -2.04 -13.28 -6.13
N LYS A 43 -3.31 -13.62 -6.35
CA LYS A 43 -3.92 -14.85 -5.79
C LYS A 43 -3.19 -16.12 -6.25
N GLN A 44 -2.71 -16.16 -7.48
CA GLN A 44 -1.92 -17.28 -7.98
C GLN A 44 -0.54 -17.31 -7.32
N THR A 45 0.11 -16.14 -7.20
CA THR A 45 1.42 -15.98 -6.57
C THR A 45 1.42 -16.45 -5.10
N TYR A 46 0.37 -16.11 -4.35
CA TYR A 46 0.23 -16.47 -2.93
C TYR A 46 -0.58 -17.77 -2.70
N SER A 47 -0.77 -18.62 -3.72
CA SER A 47 -1.59 -19.84 -3.61
C SER A 47 -1.16 -20.81 -2.50
N ASP A 48 0.13 -20.82 -2.15
CA ASP A 48 0.70 -21.64 -1.08
C ASP A 48 0.55 -21.06 0.33
N PHE A 49 -0.05 -19.86 0.46
CA PHE A 49 -0.30 -19.20 1.74
C PHE A 49 -1.79 -19.30 2.10
N LYS A 50 -2.17 -20.32 2.88
CA LYS A 50 -3.56 -20.52 3.32
C LYS A 50 -4.11 -19.37 4.17
N GLN A 51 -3.23 -18.60 4.80
CA GLN A 51 -3.54 -17.42 5.63
C GLN A 51 -3.65 -16.13 4.82
N ALA A 52 -3.45 -16.15 3.49
CA ALA A 52 -3.57 -14.97 2.64
C ALA A 52 -5.04 -14.65 2.35
N LYS A 53 -5.40 -13.39 2.50
CA LYS A 53 -6.71 -12.81 2.21
C LYS A 53 -6.53 -11.70 1.16
N PHE A 54 -7.43 -11.63 0.19
CA PHE A 54 -7.30 -10.76 -0.98
C PHE A 54 -8.49 -9.81 -1.09
N TYR A 55 -8.21 -8.53 -1.33
CA TYR A 55 -9.21 -7.48 -1.34
C TYR A 55 -9.08 -6.62 -2.59
N ASN A 56 -10.15 -6.60 -3.40
CA ASN A 56 -10.21 -5.75 -4.59
C ASN A 56 -10.85 -4.41 -4.22
N LEU A 57 -10.06 -3.51 -3.68
CA LEU A 57 -10.45 -2.16 -3.31
C LEU A 57 -9.22 -1.24 -3.26
N ALA A 58 -9.44 0.07 -3.29
CA ALA A 58 -8.41 1.07 -3.07
C ALA A 58 -8.39 1.53 -1.59
N ILE A 59 -7.20 1.78 -1.06
CA ILE A 59 -7.04 2.49 0.21
C ILE A 59 -6.82 3.97 -0.09
N VAL A 60 -7.59 4.82 0.58
CA VAL A 60 -7.59 6.28 0.40
C VAL A 60 -7.47 7.00 1.73
N GLN A 61 -7.18 8.30 1.70
CA GLN A 61 -7.03 9.10 2.92
C GLN A 61 -8.37 9.36 3.64
N ASN A 62 -9.41 9.69 2.87
CA ASN A 62 -10.70 10.10 3.38
C ASN A 62 -11.78 9.13 2.93
N ASP A 63 -12.83 9.00 3.73
CA ASP A 63 -13.95 8.13 3.43
C ASP A 63 -14.60 8.50 2.08
N SER A 64 -14.69 7.51 1.21
CA SER A 64 -15.38 7.56 -0.07
C SER A 64 -15.87 6.15 -0.38
N GLU A 65 -17.07 6.00 -0.92
CA GLU A 65 -17.60 4.68 -1.27
C GLU A 65 -16.85 4.07 -2.46
N SER A 66 -16.36 4.92 -3.36
CA SER A 66 -15.63 4.49 -4.55
C SER A 66 -14.71 5.57 -5.10
N ILE A 67 -13.73 5.15 -5.89
CA ILE A 67 -12.79 6.03 -6.57
C ILE A 67 -12.53 5.54 -8.00
N ASN A 68 -12.15 6.45 -8.89
CA ASN A 68 -11.73 6.09 -10.23
C ASN A 68 -10.27 5.61 -10.22
N LEU A 69 -10.06 4.39 -10.71
CA LEU A 69 -8.74 3.83 -10.96
C LEU A 69 -8.44 3.88 -12.45
N HIS A 70 -7.28 4.40 -12.81
CA HIS A 70 -6.80 4.50 -14.18
C HIS A 70 -5.74 3.42 -14.42
N ILE A 71 -6.00 2.51 -15.35
CA ILE A 71 -5.16 1.35 -15.66
C ILE A 71 -4.53 1.56 -17.04
N PRO A 72 -3.20 1.58 -17.18
CA PRO A 72 -2.54 1.66 -18.48
C PRO A 72 -2.96 0.53 -19.39
N GLN A 73 -3.16 0.83 -20.70
CA GLN A 73 -3.58 -0.19 -21.66
C GLN A 73 -2.45 -1.15 -22.08
N ALA A 74 -1.20 -0.76 -21.87
CA ALA A 74 -0.06 -1.64 -22.13
C ALA A 74 0.09 -2.68 -21.02
N LYS A 75 -0.21 -3.94 -21.31
CA LYS A 75 -0.19 -5.05 -20.32
C LYS A 75 1.12 -5.21 -19.55
N SER A 76 2.26 -4.85 -20.14
CA SER A 76 3.56 -4.87 -19.46
C SER A 76 3.69 -3.83 -18.32
N LEU A 77 2.72 -2.93 -18.18
CA LEU A 77 2.76 -1.78 -17.28
C LEU A 77 1.55 -1.71 -16.34
N ASN A 78 0.81 -2.81 -16.18
CA ASN A 78 -0.36 -2.88 -15.28
C ASN A 78 -0.01 -2.57 -13.81
N GLY A 79 1.28 -2.64 -13.43
CA GLY A 79 1.79 -2.24 -12.12
C GLY A 79 1.69 -0.75 -11.83
N HIS A 80 1.50 0.09 -12.84
CA HIS A 80 1.38 1.55 -12.69
C HIS A 80 -0.07 2.04 -12.60
N ALA A 81 -1.02 1.17 -12.26
CA ALA A 81 -2.41 1.61 -12.08
C ALA A 81 -2.49 2.61 -10.93
N SER A 82 -3.05 3.81 -11.19
CA SER A 82 -3.10 4.89 -10.20
C SER A 82 -4.46 5.57 -10.20
N THR A 83 -4.82 6.14 -9.07
CA THR A 83 -5.97 7.05 -8.93
C THR A 83 -5.64 8.48 -9.37
N ILE A 84 -4.36 8.75 -9.66
CA ILE A 84 -3.83 10.06 -10.04
C ILE A 84 -3.37 10.03 -11.50
N THR A 85 -4.16 10.65 -12.39
CA THR A 85 -3.85 10.67 -13.84
C THR A 85 -2.48 11.29 -14.16
N ASN A 86 -2.07 12.33 -13.43
CA ASN A 86 -0.77 12.98 -13.63
C ASN A 86 0.40 12.02 -13.36
N HIS A 87 0.24 11.07 -12.45
CA HIS A 87 1.21 10.01 -12.20
C HIS A 87 1.42 9.17 -13.46
N LEU A 88 0.33 8.70 -14.08
CA LEU A 88 0.40 7.92 -15.32
C LEU A 88 1.05 8.68 -16.47
N ILE A 89 0.68 9.95 -16.66
CA ILE A 89 1.22 10.81 -17.72
C ILE A 89 2.74 10.99 -17.57
N ALA A 90 3.20 11.17 -16.35
CA ALA A 90 4.62 11.35 -16.06
C ALA A 90 5.44 10.06 -16.27
N HIS A 91 4.82 8.89 -16.10
CA HIS A 91 5.40 7.60 -16.50
C HIS A 91 5.29 7.30 -18.01
N GLY A 92 4.84 8.28 -18.80
CA GLY A 92 4.76 8.18 -20.25
C GLY A 92 3.53 7.45 -20.78
N HIS A 93 2.53 7.17 -19.93
CA HIS A 93 1.28 6.56 -20.37
C HIS A 93 0.41 7.58 -21.09
N THR A 94 0.05 7.32 -22.33
CA THR A 94 -0.81 8.17 -23.16
C THR A 94 -2.25 7.66 -23.26
N SER A 95 -2.49 6.41 -22.84
CA SER A 95 -3.81 5.78 -22.88
C SER A 95 -4.01 4.87 -21.67
N PHE A 96 -5.17 4.97 -21.05
CA PHE A 96 -5.57 4.15 -19.90
C PHE A 96 -7.07 3.90 -19.93
N THR A 97 -7.48 2.80 -19.31
CA THR A 97 -8.89 2.49 -19.02
C THR A 97 -9.20 2.97 -17.62
N THR A 98 -10.37 3.59 -17.44
CA THR A 98 -10.83 4.02 -16.11
C THR A 98 -11.93 3.08 -15.65
N ILE A 99 -11.77 2.55 -14.45
CA ILE A 99 -12.79 1.77 -13.75
C ILE A 99 -13.14 2.42 -12.42
N ASN A 100 -14.39 2.25 -11.98
CA ASN A 100 -14.78 2.66 -10.63
C ASN A 100 -14.59 1.48 -9.68
N ILE A 101 -13.87 1.69 -8.57
CA ILE A 101 -13.52 0.67 -7.60
C ILE A 101 -13.93 1.09 -6.18
N LEU A 102 -14.35 0.15 -5.35
CA LEU A 102 -14.60 0.39 -3.94
C LEU A 102 -13.37 0.99 -3.27
N SER A 103 -13.60 1.91 -2.33
CA SER A 103 -12.51 2.50 -1.55
C SER A 103 -12.86 2.54 -0.06
N LEU A 104 -11.83 2.43 0.76
CA LEU A 104 -11.89 2.55 2.22
C LEU A 104 -10.69 3.36 2.70
N THR A 105 -10.83 4.01 3.85
CA THR A 105 -9.65 4.43 4.61
C THR A 105 -8.95 3.21 5.19
N LEU A 106 -7.64 3.30 5.46
CA LEU A 106 -6.91 2.19 6.08
C LEU A 106 -7.49 1.86 7.47
N SER A 107 -7.96 2.88 8.21
CA SER A 107 -8.68 2.69 9.47
C SER A 107 -9.99 1.92 9.27
N GLY A 108 -10.79 2.30 8.28
CA GLY A 108 -12.03 1.60 7.93
C GLY A 108 -11.80 0.15 7.51
N PHE A 109 -10.72 -0.10 6.75
CA PHE A 109 -10.31 -1.44 6.38
C PHE A 109 -9.94 -2.29 7.60
N PHE A 110 -9.14 -1.76 8.53
CA PHE A 110 -8.75 -2.46 9.76
C PHE A 110 -9.97 -2.79 10.63
N ASP A 111 -10.88 -1.83 10.84
CA ASP A 111 -12.08 -2.04 11.63
C ASP A 111 -13.00 -3.10 11.00
N SER A 112 -13.23 -3.04 9.68
CA SER A 112 -14.06 -3.99 8.95
C SER A 112 -13.52 -5.42 9.00
N ASN A 113 -12.20 -5.58 9.02
CA ASN A 113 -11.52 -6.87 9.08
C ASN A 113 -11.12 -7.29 10.51
N LYS A 114 -11.47 -6.50 11.54
CA LYS A 114 -11.15 -6.74 12.96
C LYS A 114 -9.65 -6.85 13.22
N ILE A 115 -8.84 -6.08 12.50
CA ILE A 115 -7.38 -6.02 12.65
C ILE A 115 -7.06 -5.05 13.78
N ALA A 116 -6.84 -5.56 14.98
CA ALA A 116 -6.48 -4.75 16.15
C ALA A 116 -4.97 -4.50 16.30
N LYS A 117 -4.16 -5.24 15.52
CA LYS A 117 -2.69 -5.14 15.50
C LYS A 117 -2.19 -5.45 14.09
N CYS A 118 -1.23 -4.66 13.61
CA CYS A 118 -0.52 -4.92 12.36
C CYS A 118 1.00 -4.96 12.65
N ASP A 119 1.63 -6.11 12.47
CA ASP A 119 3.06 -6.23 12.72
C ASP A 119 3.90 -5.58 11.62
N ARG A 120 3.44 -5.67 10.36
CA ARG A 120 4.06 -5.03 9.19
C ARG A 120 3.01 -4.49 8.23
N LEU A 121 3.13 -3.21 7.93
CA LEU A 121 2.35 -2.51 6.93
C LEU A 121 3.27 -2.12 5.78
N TYR A 122 2.95 -2.57 4.57
CA TYR A 122 3.62 -2.19 3.33
C TYR A 122 2.65 -1.34 2.51
N ILE A 123 3.11 -0.22 2.00
CA ILE A 123 2.31 0.70 1.18
C ILE A 123 3.09 1.04 -0.09
N ASP A 124 2.48 0.76 -1.23
CA ASP A 124 2.92 1.16 -2.56
C ASP A 124 1.66 1.51 -3.36
N ALA A 125 1.13 2.69 -3.11
CA ALA A 125 -0.17 3.14 -3.57
C ALA A 125 -0.07 4.21 -4.68
N GLU A 126 1.07 4.23 -5.38
CA GLU A 126 1.29 5.05 -6.57
C GLU A 126 0.94 6.53 -6.33
N GLY A 127 1.50 7.09 -5.24
CA GLY A 127 1.38 8.49 -4.86
C GLY A 127 0.40 8.81 -3.74
N LEU A 128 -0.29 7.82 -3.16
CA LEU A 128 -1.16 7.99 -1.99
C LEU A 128 -0.52 7.56 -0.66
N ASP A 129 0.71 7.10 -0.66
CA ASP A 129 1.40 6.47 0.47
C ASP A 129 1.40 7.34 1.72
N CYS A 130 1.87 8.58 1.60
CA CYS A 130 1.88 9.52 2.71
C CYS A 130 0.46 9.93 3.13
N ASP A 131 -0.48 10.10 2.19
CA ASP A 131 -1.86 10.42 2.51
C ASP A 131 -2.51 9.30 3.36
N ILE A 132 -2.25 8.03 3.04
CA ILE A 132 -2.72 6.87 3.80
C ILE A 132 -2.11 6.86 5.20
N ILE A 133 -0.79 7.09 5.33
CA ILE A 133 -0.10 7.15 6.64
C ILE A 133 -0.63 8.31 7.48
N LEU A 134 -0.87 9.46 6.88
CA LEU A 134 -1.41 10.63 7.57
C LEU A 134 -2.85 10.40 8.05
N GLY A 135 -3.66 9.63 7.31
CA GLY A 135 -5.04 9.33 7.63
C GLY A 135 -5.26 8.22 8.67
N VAL A 136 -4.30 7.31 8.88
CA VAL A 136 -4.48 6.16 9.79
C VAL A 136 -4.14 6.47 11.24
N ASP A 137 -4.91 5.90 12.18
CA ASP A 137 -4.55 5.90 13.61
C ASP A 137 -3.56 4.75 13.92
N ILE A 138 -2.28 5.06 13.77
CA ILE A 138 -1.18 4.10 13.94
C ILE A 138 -1.15 3.49 15.35
N CYS A 139 -1.51 4.28 16.38
CA CYS A 139 -1.51 3.82 17.77
C CYS A 139 -2.66 2.85 18.07
N LYS A 140 -3.86 3.15 17.55
CA LYS A 140 -5.05 2.30 17.69
C LYS A 140 -4.77 0.89 17.17
N TYR A 141 -4.15 0.78 16.00
CA TYR A 141 -3.89 -0.51 15.35
C TYR A 141 -2.50 -1.09 15.66
N LYS A 142 -1.76 -0.50 16.59
CA LYS A 142 -0.47 -1.00 17.09
C LYS A 142 0.45 -1.43 15.95
N ILE A 143 0.60 -0.56 14.93
CA ILE A 143 1.41 -0.87 13.77
C ILE A 143 2.88 -0.93 14.18
N GLY A 144 3.55 -2.06 13.92
CA GLY A 144 4.94 -2.28 14.36
C GLY A 144 5.98 -1.70 13.42
N ARG A 145 5.86 -2.03 12.14
CA ARG A 145 6.72 -1.52 11.05
C ARG A 145 5.88 -1.02 9.90
N ILE A 146 6.33 0.06 9.27
CA ILE A 146 5.70 0.65 8.09
C ILE A 146 6.79 0.80 7.04
N GLU A 147 6.58 0.24 5.86
CA GLU A 147 7.39 0.47 4.68
C GLU A 147 6.51 1.14 3.63
N PHE A 148 6.97 2.22 3.01
CA PHE A 148 6.17 3.01 2.08
C PHE A 148 7.03 3.63 0.99
N GLU A 149 6.47 3.76 -0.20
CA GLU A 149 7.12 4.44 -1.30
C GLU A 149 7.21 5.94 -1.05
N VAL A 150 8.34 6.56 -1.45
CA VAL A 150 8.59 7.98 -1.20
C VAL A 150 8.85 8.79 -2.48
N LEU A 151 8.81 8.15 -3.65
CA LEU A 151 9.13 8.83 -4.91
C LEU A 151 8.04 9.79 -5.38
N HIS A 152 6.77 9.51 -5.05
CA HIS A 152 5.62 10.17 -5.65
C HIS A 152 4.71 10.87 -4.62
N THR A 153 5.21 11.18 -3.43
CA THR A 153 4.41 11.66 -2.30
C THR A 153 3.80 13.05 -2.49
N ASP A 154 4.47 13.94 -3.20
CA ASP A 154 4.06 15.33 -3.41
C ASP A 154 3.98 15.70 -4.91
N GLY A 155 3.81 14.71 -5.74
CA GLY A 155 3.88 14.79 -7.18
C GLY A 155 4.89 13.78 -7.71
N VAL A 156 5.00 13.70 -9.02
CA VAL A 156 5.85 12.68 -9.65
C VAL A 156 7.32 12.97 -9.38
N PHE A 157 8.02 11.96 -8.83
CA PHE A 157 9.44 12.06 -8.43
C PHE A 157 9.75 13.23 -7.46
N THR A 158 8.78 13.60 -6.61
CA THR A 158 8.92 14.74 -5.71
C THR A 158 8.63 14.35 -4.27
N LYS A 159 9.57 14.65 -3.38
CA LYS A 159 9.38 14.65 -1.91
C LYS A 159 9.14 16.08 -1.47
N GLY A 160 7.98 16.40 -0.92
CA GLY A 160 7.63 17.74 -0.49
C GLY A 160 6.92 17.76 0.86
N GLU A 161 5.94 18.62 1.00
CA GLU A 161 5.27 18.91 2.27
C GLU A 161 4.57 17.68 2.89
N LYS A 162 3.93 16.84 2.06
CA LYS A 162 3.28 15.62 2.55
C LYS A 162 4.30 14.63 3.11
N TYR A 163 5.42 14.43 2.39
CA TYR A 163 6.49 13.57 2.85
C TYR A 163 7.02 14.02 4.22
N PHE A 164 7.33 15.32 4.37
CA PHE A 164 7.85 15.83 5.64
C PHE A 164 6.82 15.72 6.77
N SER A 165 5.53 15.98 6.50
CA SER A 165 4.45 15.79 7.48
C SER A 165 4.30 14.33 7.90
N CYS A 166 4.47 13.38 6.96
CA CYS A 166 4.47 11.95 7.24
C CYS A 166 5.65 11.57 8.17
N VAL A 167 6.86 12.04 7.85
CA VAL A 167 8.05 11.82 8.67
C VAL A 167 7.89 12.42 10.08
N GLU A 168 7.35 13.62 10.20
CA GLU A 168 7.06 14.26 11.48
C GLU A 168 6.08 13.46 12.31
N LYS A 169 4.95 13.02 11.72
CA LYS A 169 3.97 12.16 12.39
C LYS A 169 4.60 10.88 12.92
N LEU A 170 5.36 10.17 12.07
CA LEU A 170 6.00 8.90 12.45
C LEU A 170 7.04 9.11 13.56
N THR A 171 7.85 10.16 13.45
CA THR A 171 8.87 10.49 14.46
C THR A 171 8.23 10.86 15.79
N ALA A 172 7.18 11.67 15.79
CA ALA A 172 6.42 12.04 17.00
C ALA A 172 5.80 10.81 17.70
N LEU A 173 5.46 9.78 16.94
CA LEU A 173 4.96 8.50 17.46
C LEU A 173 6.07 7.52 17.89
N GLY A 174 7.34 7.95 17.85
CA GLY A 174 8.50 7.18 18.31
C GLY A 174 9.05 6.19 17.27
N TYR A 175 8.74 6.39 15.98
CA TYR A 175 9.37 5.61 14.91
C TYR A 175 10.74 6.20 14.54
N ARG A 176 11.66 5.33 14.21
CA ARG A 176 12.88 5.68 13.45
C ARG A 176 12.64 5.35 11.98
N LEU A 177 13.12 6.22 11.10
CA LEU A 177 13.03 6.01 9.67
C LEU A 177 14.42 5.69 9.10
N THR A 178 14.45 4.76 8.14
CA THR A 178 15.58 4.61 7.23
C THR A 178 15.38 5.56 6.06
N ASP A 179 16.46 6.15 5.58
CA ASP A 179 16.42 6.94 4.35
C ASP A 179 16.89 6.06 3.19
N ALA A 180 15.94 5.57 2.40
CA ALA A 180 16.21 4.79 1.21
C ALA A 180 15.79 5.57 -0.04
N SER A 181 16.31 5.19 -1.20
CA SER A 181 16.10 5.94 -2.45
C SER A 181 14.64 5.89 -2.93
N GLN A 182 13.95 4.77 -2.73
CA GLN A 182 12.60 4.54 -3.21
C GLN A 182 11.61 4.26 -2.07
N TYR A 183 11.99 3.42 -1.10
CA TYR A 183 11.16 3.07 0.04
C TYR A 183 11.80 3.53 1.34
N ASN A 184 11.00 4.10 2.24
CA ASN A 184 11.40 4.33 3.61
C ASN A 184 10.76 3.29 4.52
N GLU A 185 11.54 2.73 5.43
CA GLU A 185 11.03 1.88 6.49
C GLU A 185 11.01 2.65 7.81
N ALA A 186 9.85 2.68 8.46
CA ALA A 186 9.67 3.24 9.79
C ALA A 186 9.43 2.10 10.79
N TYR A 187 10.17 2.08 11.89
CA TYR A 187 10.08 1.05 12.92
C TYR A 187 10.22 1.63 14.32
N LYS A 188 9.52 1.05 15.30
CA LYS A 188 9.71 1.41 16.70
C LYS A 188 10.93 0.68 17.28
N ILE A 189 11.71 1.44 18.06
CA ILE A 189 12.74 0.84 18.90
C ILE A 189 12.06 0.40 20.18
N CYS A 190 12.08 -0.91 20.43
CA CYS A 190 11.62 -1.50 21.69
C CYS A 190 12.61 -1.20 22.82
#